data_a3177a312ad4a487b180793799948c13
#
_entry.id   a3177a312ad4a487b180793799948c13
#
_cell.length_a   1.000
_cell.length_b   1.000
_cell.length_c   1.000
_cell.angle_alpha   90.00
_cell.angle_beta   90.00
_cell.angle_gamma   90.00
#
_symmetry.space_group_name_H-M   'P 1'
#
loop_
_entity.id
_entity.type
_entity.pdbx_description
1 polymer ?
#
loop_
_entity_poly.entity_id
_entity_poly.type
_entity_poly.pdbx_seq_one_letter_code
_entity_poly.pdbx_strand_id
1 'polypeptide(L)'
;LVVGAVAGVVFVIMFTLTQNRWKIDDVLGVWPLHGLCGTWGGLAAGIFGSQALGGLGGVSLEAQLLGTALGVGWALAGGFVVYGVLKAAVGLRMSHEEEFDGADLAIHNITASPERETNW
;
A
#
# COMPACT_ATOMS: atom_id res chain seq x y z
N LEU A 1 10.39 -10.37 16.93
CA LEU A 1 9.31 -11.32 16.66
C LEU A 1 7.91 -10.68 16.88
N VAL A 2 7.62 -10.14 18.07
CA VAL A 2 6.28 -9.57 18.39
C VAL A 2 5.87 -8.48 17.38
N VAL A 3 6.73 -7.52 17.10
CA VAL A 3 6.45 -6.42 16.14
C VAL A 3 6.07 -6.96 14.76
N GLY A 4 6.82 -7.96 14.27
CA GLY A 4 6.51 -8.61 12.99
C GLY A 4 5.23 -9.43 13.01
N ALA A 5 4.96 -10.14 14.11
CA ALA A 5 3.70 -10.88 14.26
C ALA A 5 2.47 -9.97 14.24
N VAL A 6 2.53 -8.84 14.95
CA VAL A 6 1.46 -7.82 14.93
C VAL A 6 1.29 -7.25 13.51
N ALA A 7 2.39 -6.91 12.83
CA ALA A 7 2.33 -6.43 11.45
C ALA A 7 1.68 -7.46 10.52
N GLY A 8 2.02 -8.75 10.64
CA GLY A 8 1.42 -9.82 9.85
C GLY A 8 -0.09 -9.94 10.06
N VAL A 9 -0.54 -9.87 11.31
CA VAL A 9 -1.98 -9.90 11.64
C VAL A 9 -2.68 -8.67 11.06
N VAL A 10 -2.12 -7.48 11.25
CA VAL A 10 -2.66 -6.22 10.70
C VAL A 10 -2.76 -6.31 9.18
N PHE A 11 -1.70 -6.79 8.51
CA PHE A 11 -1.69 -6.95 7.07
C PHE A 11 -2.83 -7.84 6.57
N VAL A 12 -2.93 -9.06 7.09
CA VAL A 12 -3.93 -10.05 6.63
C VAL A 12 -5.35 -9.53 6.85
N ILE A 13 -5.65 -8.99 8.04
CA ILE A 13 -6.98 -8.47 8.35
C ILE A 13 -7.32 -7.30 7.43
N MET A 14 -6.43 -6.34 7.29
CA MET A 14 -6.68 -5.12 6.54
C MET A 14 -6.69 -5.35 5.03
N PHE A 15 -5.85 -6.25 4.51
CA PHE A 15 -5.89 -6.67 3.11
C PHE A 15 -7.26 -7.25 2.76
N THR A 16 -7.73 -8.21 3.56
CA THR A 16 -9.05 -8.85 3.37
C THR A 16 -10.19 -7.84 3.50
N LEU A 17 -10.12 -6.94 4.48
CA LEU A 17 -11.16 -5.94 4.73
C LEU A 17 -11.23 -4.91 3.59
N THR A 18 -10.08 -4.44 3.12
CA THR A 18 -9.96 -3.48 2.01
C THR A 18 -10.64 -4.01 0.75
N GLN A 19 -10.34 -5.25 0.37
CA GLN A 19 -10.89 -5.83 -0.84
C GLN A 19 -12.36 -6.27 -0.67
N ASN A 20 -12.67 -7.00 0.40
CA ASN A 20 -13.98 -7.63 0.53
C ASN A 20 -15.06 -6.69 1.06
N ARG A 21 -14.71 -5.81 2.00
CA ARG A 21 -15.69 -4.93 2.66
C ARG A 21 -15.74 -3.54 2.04
N TRP A 22 -14.59 -2.93 1.79
CA TRP A 22 -14.50 -1.60 1.22
C TRP A 22 -14.54 -1.60 -0.31
N LYS A 23 -14.32 -2.76 -0.94
CA LYS A 23 -14.33 -2.92 -2.40
C LYS A 23 -13.29 -2.02 -3.09
N ILE A 24 -12.16 -1.82 -2.43
CA ILE A 24 -11.02 -1.10 -2.99
C ILE A 24 -10.08 -2.14 -3.59
N ASP A 25 -9.78 -1.95 -4.86
CA ASP A 25 -8.85 -2.79 -5.62
C ASP A 25 -7.41 -2.45 -5.24
N ASP A 26 -6.88 -3.17 -4.27
CA ASP A 26 -5.48 -3.08 -3.83
C ASP A 26 -4.83 -4.46 -4.00
N VAL A 27 -4.54 -4.80 -5.25
CA VAL A 27 -4.03 -6.13 -5.65
C VAL A 27 -2.74 -6.51 -4.92
N LEU A 28 -1.85 -5.54 -4.70
CA LEU A 28 -0.57 -5.77 -4.05
C LEU A 28 -0.61 -5.57 -2.53
N GLY A 29 -1.73 -5.12 -1.99
CA GLY A 29 -1.84 -4.81 -0.57
C GLY A 29 -0.99 -3.61 -0.15
N VAL A 30 -0.84 -2.61 -1.03
CA VAL A 30 0.01 -1.43 -0.78
C VAL A 30 -0.46 -0.66 0.45
N TRP A 31 -1.78 -0.47 0.55
CA TRP A 31 -2.37 0.20 1.71
C TRP A 31 -2.09 -0.52 3.03
N PRO A 32 -2.43 -1.81 3.21
CA PRO A 32 -2.16 -2.50 4.46
C PRO A 32 -0.67 -2.71 4.72
N LEU A 33 0.14 -2.98 3.68
CA LEU A 33 1.56 -3.25 3.83
C LEU A 33 2.37 -1.98 4.13
N HIS A 34 2.29 -0.99 3.26
CA HIS A 34 3.10 0.23 3.40
C HIS A 34 2.41 1.28 4.27
N GLY A 35 1.12 1.48 4.13
CA GLY A 35 0.37 2.44 4.93
C GLY A 35 0.27 2.02 6.39
N LEU A 36 -0.38 0.92 6.68
CA LEU A 36 -0.67 0.51 8.07
C LEU A 36 0.51 -0.15 8.77
N CYS A 37 1.15 -1.15 8.13
CA CYS A 37 2.31 -1.79 8.75
C CYS A 37 3.51 -0.84 8.82
N GLY A 38 3.67 0.08 7.86
CA GLY A 38 4.68 1.14 7.93
C GLY A 38 4.45 2.09 9.12
N THR A 39 3.21 2.54 9.31
CA THR A 39 2.80 3.33 10.48
C THR A 39 3.08 2.58 11.78
N TRP A 40 2.67 1.30 11.86
CA TRP A 40 2.99 0.44 13.00
C TRP A 40 4.49 0.32 13.23
N GLY A 41 5.30 0.16 12.19
CA GLY A 41 6.76 0.10 12.29
C GLY A 41 7.39 1.37 12.88
N GLY A 42 6.91 2.54 12.47
CA GLY A 42 7.32 3.82 13.03
C GLY A 42 7.02 3.93 14.53
N LEU A 43 5.80 3.55 14.95
CA LEU A 43 5.41 3.52 16.36
C LEU A 43 6.20 2.49 17.16
N ALA A 44 6.37 1.29 16.61
CA ALA A 44 7.12 0.22 17.24
C ALA A 44 8.59 0.60 17.45
N ALA A 45 9.21 1.35 16.55
CA ALA A 45 10.55 1.88 16.70
C ALA A 45 10.65 2.83 17.92
N GLY A 46 9.64 3.67 18.15
CA GLY A 46 9.57 4.54 19.31
C GLY A 46 9.40 3.78 20.63
N ILE A 47 8.66 2.68 20.60
CA ILE A 47 8.38 1.87 21.81
C ILE A 47 9.57 0.95 22.13
N PHE A 48 10.00 0.16 21.15
CA PHE A 48 10.97 -0.94 21.35
C PHE A 48 12.41 -0.55 21.02
N GLY A 49 12.65 0.64 20.46
CA GLY A 49 14.00 1.14 20.15
C GLY A 49 14.78 1.62 21.36
N SER A 50 14.17 1.73 22.54
CA SER A 50 14.85 2.10 23.78
C SER A 50 15.82 1.02 24.24
N GLN A 51 16.96 1.41 24.87
CA GLN A 51 17.93 0.48 25.42
C GLN A 51 17.34 -0.43 26.49
N ALA A 52 16.39 0.05 27.27
CA ALA A 52 15.70 -0.71 28.31
C ALA A 52 14.94 -1.92 27.74
N LEU A 53 14.56 -1.87 26.47
CA LEU A 53 13.85 -2.94 25.77
C LEU A 53 14.75 -3.70 24.74
N GLY A 54 16.06 -3.50 24.85
CA GLY A 54 17.04 -4.17 23.97
C GLY A 54 17.30 -3.46 22.64
N GLY A 55 16.81 -2.24 22.47
CA GLY A 55 17.11 -1.41 21.32
C GLY A 55 18.46 -0.68 21.45
N LEU A 56 18.87 -0.02 20.36
CA LEU A 56 20.13 0.73 20.32
C LEU A 56 20.07 2.07 21.07
N GLY A 57 18.88 2.53 21.43
CA GLY A 57 18.67 3.86 22.01
C GLY A 57 18.64 4.96 20.94
N GLY A 58 18.65 6.22 21.41
CA GLY A 58 18.66 7.39 20.51
C GLY A 58 17.30 7.67 19.85
N VAL A 59 16.24 6.96 20.23
CA VAL A 59 14.88 7.16 19.75
C VAL A 59 13.97 7.63 20.88
N SER A 60 12.98 8.47 20.54
CA SER A 60 11.89 8.82 21.46
C SER A 60 10.55 8.53 20.82
N LEU A 61 9.59 8.10 21.63
CA LEU A 61 8.23 7.84 21.15
C LEU A 61 7.59 9.10 20.55
N GLU A 62 7.83 10.25 21.17
CA GLU A 62 7.31 11.54 20.67
C GLU A 62 7.85 11.89 19.29
N ALA A 63 9.16 11.72 19.07
CA ALA A 63 9.76 11.95 17.76
C ALA A 63 9.23 10.98 16.70
N GLN A 64 9.03 9.70 17.06
CA GLN A 64 8.47 8.71 16.15
C GLN A 64 6.98 8.95 15.85
N LEU A 65 6.19 9.37 16.81
CA LEU A 65 4.81 9.79 16.60
C LEU A 65 4.73 10.98 15.64
N LEU A 66 5.52 12.02 15.89
CA LEU A 66 5.56 13.22 15.05
C LEU A 66 6.05 12.88 13.63
N GLY A 67 7.16 12.15 13.52
CA GLY A 67 7.73 11.75 12.23
C GLY A 67 6.79 10.88 11.42
N THR A 68 6.13 9.91 12.05
CA THR A 68 5.13 9.06 11.41
C THR A 68 3.91 9.87 10.96
N ALA A 69 3.39 10.76 11.81
CA ALA A 69 2.25 11.62 11.45
C ALA A 69 2.59 12.56 10.28
N LEU A 70 3.77 13.17 10.29
CA LEU A 70 4.26 14.01 9.19
C LEU A 70 4.45 13.20 7.90
N GLY A 71 5.03 12.00 7.98
CA GLY A 71 5.19 11.10 6.84
C GLY A 71 3.87 10.68 6.20
N VAL A 72 2.90 10.27 7.03
CA VAL A 72 1.54 9.93 6.57
C VAL A 72 0.84 11.14 5.96
N GLY A 73 0.88 12.29 6.64
CA GLY A 73 0.29 13.53 6.14
C GLY A 73 0.90 13.97 4.81
N TRP A 74 2.22 13.91 4.68
CA TRP A 74 2.91 14.24 3.43
C TRP A 74 2.56 13.28 2.30
N ALA A 75 2.52 11.98 2.57
CA ALA A 75 2.15 10.96 1.58
C ALA A 75 0.72 11.14 1.09
N LEU A 76 -0.23 11.39 2.00
CA LEU A 76 -1.62 11.67 1.62
C LEU A 76 -1.75 12.95 0.80
N ALA A 77 -1.15 14.06 1.25
CA ALA A 77 -1.20 15.33 0.53
C ALA A 77 -0.57 15.20 -0.87
N GLY A 78 0.63 14.62 -0.95
CA GLY A 78 1.33 14.38 -2.21
C GLY A 78 0.56 13.47 -3.14
N GLY A 79 0.00 12.37 -2.61
CA GLY A 79 -0.84 11.44 -3.36
C GLY A 79 -2.09 12.12 -3.93
N PHE A 80 -2.83 12.87 -3.13
CA PHE A 80 -4.01 13.61 -3.60
C PHE A 80 -3.67 14.62 -4.70
N VAL A 81 -2.57 15.36 -4.55
CA VAL A 81 -2.15 16.33 -5.57
C VAL A 81 -1.73 15.63 -6.85
N VAL A 82 -0.79 14.68 -6.78
CA VAL A 82 -0.25 14.01 -7.97
C VAL A 82 -1.33 13.23 -8.71
N TYR A 83 -2.05 12.35 -8.00
CA TYR A 83 -3.10 11.55 -8.63
C TYR A 83 -4.32 12.39 -9.05
N GLY A 84 -4.61 13.47 -8.33
CA GLY A 84 -5.64 14.44 -8.74
C GLY A 84 -5.30 15.10 -10.07
N VAL A 85 -4.08 15.57 -10.23
CA VAL A 85 -3.59 16.16 -11.49
C VAL A 85 -3.59 15.14 -12.63
N LEU A 86 -3.06 13.93 -12.39
CA LEU A 86 -3.05 12.86 -13.39
C LEU A 86 -4.47 12.46 -13.82
N LYS A 87 -5.38 12.34 -12.86
CA LYS A 87 -6.78 12.03 -13.15
C LYS A 87 -7.44 13.08 -14.03
N ALA A 88 -7.15 14.36 -13.79
CA ALA A 88 -7.70 15.46 -14.58
C ALA A 88 -7.06 15.56 -15.97
N ALA A 89 -5.78 15.26 -16.11
CA ALA A 89 -5.02 15.44 -17.34
C ALA A 89 -5.13 14.25 -18.31
N VAL A 90 -5.01 13.02 -17.83
CA VAL A 90 -4.90 11.81 -18.68
C VAL A 90 -5.85 10.68 -18.27
N GLY A 91 -6.54 10.81 -17.13
CA GLY A 91 -7.30 9.72 -16.54
C GLY A 91 -6.42 8.76 -15.73
N LEU A 92 -7.04 7.94 -14.88
CA LEU A 92 -6.34 6.96 -14.05
C LEU A 92 -6.87 5.54 -14.22
N ARG A 93 -7.99 5.37 -14.90
CA ARG A 93 -8.61 4.05 -15.09
C ARG A 93 -8.75 3.74 -16.57
N MET A 94 -8.60 2.48 -16.86
CA MET A 94 -8.97 1.91 -18.17
C MET A 94 -10.49 1.98 -18.35
N SER A 95 -10.95 1.90 -19.57
CA SER A 95 -12.36 1.71 -19.87
C SER A 95 -12.85 0.35 -19.37
N HIS A 96 -14.15 0.18 -19.22
CA HIS A 96 -14.72 -1.11 -18.84
C HIS A 96 -14.38 -2.25 -19.80
N GLU A 97 -14.22 -1.94 -21.07
CA GLU A 97 -13.89 -2.89 -22.11
C GLU A 97 -12.41 -3.35 -21.96
N GLU A 98 -11.51 -2.40 -21.78
CA GLU A 98 -10.08 -2.69 -21.52
C GLU A 98 -9.86 -3.42 -20.19
N GLU A 99 -10.63 -3.08 -19.14
CA GLU A 99 -10.59 -3.83 -17.87
C GLU A 99 -11.08 -5.27 -18.04
N PHE A 100 -12.09 -5.50 -18.88
CA PHE A 100 -12.64 -6.83 -19.15
C PHE A 100 -11.66 -7.69 -19.97
N ASP A 101 -11.02 -7.11 -20.96
CA ASP A 101 -10.02 -7.79 -21.80
C ASP A 101 -8.69 -8.03 -21.08
N GLY A 102 -8.41 -7.24 -20.04
CA GLY A 102 -7.22 -7.29 -19.23
C GLY A 102 -6.15 -6.32 -19.69
N ALA A 103 -5.43 -5.75 -18.71
CA ALA A 103 -4.41 -4.71 -18.93
C ALA A 103 -3.27 -5.18 -19.84
N ASP A 104 -2.89 -6.45 -19.75
CA ASP A 104 -1.79 -7.00 -20.56
C ASP A 104 -2.13 -6.97 -22.05
N LEU A 105 -3.37 -7.31 -22.39
CA LEU A 105 -3.82 -7.25 -23.79
C LEU A 105 -4.07 -5.80 -24.24
N ALA A 106 -4.78 -5.01 -23.44
CA ALA A 106 -5.20 -3.67 -23.81
C ALA A 106 -4.03 -2.68 -23.93
N ILE A 107 -2.99 -2.83 -23.08
CA ILE A 107 -1.85 -1.90 -23.04
C ILE A 107 -0.65 -2.44 -23.80
N HIS A 108 -0.36 -3.73 -23.70
CA HIS A 108 0.89 -4.32 -24.19
C HIS A 108 0.71 -5.25 -25.39
N ASN A 109 -0.52 -5.57 -25.78
CA ASN A 109 -0.83 -6.58 -26.80
C ASN A 109 -0.17 -7.95 -26.51
N ILE A 110 -0.07 -8.31 -25.23
CA ILE A 110 0.51 -9.57 -24.78
C ILE A 110 -0.58 -10.39 -24.09
N THR A 111 -0.74 -11.64 -24.46
CA THR A 111 -1.63 -12.56 -23.74
C THR A 111 -0.87 -13.39 -22.72
N ALA A 112 -1.41 -13.48 -21.51
CA ALA A 112 -0.85 -14.35 -20.48
C ALA A 112 -1.15 -15.85 -20.74
N SER A 113 -2.03 -16.15 -21.69
CA SER A 113 -2.46 -17.51 -22.04
C SER A 113 -2.17 -17.80 -23.51
N PRO A 114 -1.17 -18.66 -23.81
CA PRO A 114 -0.80 -19.01 -25.19
C PRO A 114 -1.96 -19.60 -26.01
N GLU A 115 -2.93 -20.21 -25.33
CA GLU A 115 -4.12 -20.82 -25.98
C GLU A 115 -5.05 -19.77 -26.62
N ARG A 116 -4.96 -18.50 -26.24
CA ARG A 116 -5.74 -17.41 -26.85
C ARG A 116 -5.10 -16.86 -28.14
N GLU A 117 -3.83 -17.16 -28.39
CA GLU A 117 -3.13 -16.69 -29.59
C GLU A 117 -3.49 -17.45 -30.87
N THR A 118 -4.16 -18.60 -30.74
CA THR A 118 -4.47 -19.48 -31.87
C THR A 118 -5.77 -19.13 -32.59
N ASN A 119 -6.48 -18.09 -32.22
CA ASN A 119 -7.79 -17.73 -32.77
C ASN A 119 -7.82 -16.41 -33.55
N TRP A 120 -6.67 -15.97 -34.11
CA TRP A 120 -6.58 -14.79 -34.99
C TRP A 120 -6.21 -15.16 -36.40
#